data_a1fc342b02cba19aa0a933745b62392f
#
_entry.id   a1fc342b02cba19aa0a933745b62392f
#
_cell.length_a   1.000
_cell.length_b   1.000
_cell.length_c   1.000
_cell.angle_alpha   90.00
_cell.angle_beta   90.00
_cell.angle_gamma   90.00
#
_symmetry.space_group_name_H-M   'P 1'
#
loop_
_entity.id
_entity.type
_entity.pdbx_description
1 polymer ?
#
loop_
_entity_poly.entity_id
_entity_poly.type
_entity_poly.pdbx_seq_one_letter_code
_entity_poly.pdbx_strand_id
1 'polypeptide(L)'
;MESSQSRRQFLQGTAAALLTAAASHPKLSHAQPIASSDEDAYWAVVRSQFSFSESAVPMNAANLCPSFRSVAETVTALTYDIDRDCSFNNRAKFGGLLEQSRATIAQQINVSADEIALVRNTSEANNIVNNGLELTAGDEVIVWDQNHPTNNVAWDVRAARFNLSVKRISTPTSPANKQQLIDAFVSQFSARTRVLTITHVSNVSGIKLPIKEIVEAAHAQNIYVHVDGAQSWGAMPLNLRELRVDSYSASAHKWFMGPKEVGLLYVHERNINRIWPNIVAPGWGNGVDTVLEGARKFESLGQRDDSALAGAGSAAQQHDLIGTDRIGERIVALAQRLKEGITEVGLELVTPMDPDLSFGVCITRAPAGRGGDISNRLYEEHGIAGAATGGVRLCPTIYNTTEHVDRAIAGLRALMT
;
A
#
# COMPACT_ATOMS: atom_id res chain seq x y z
N MET A 1 -33.68 -15.56 -20.01
CA MET A 1 -33.46 -14.25 -20.65
C MET A 1 -33.29 -13.10 -19.69
N GLU A 2 -33.15 -13.34 -18.37
CA GLU A 2 -33.04 -12.30 -17.31
C GLU A 2 -31.60 -11.93 -16.92
N SER A 3 -30.60 -12.66 -17.38
CA SER A 3 -29.18 -12.40 -16.98
C SER A 3 -28.48 -11.26 -17.74
N SER A 4 -29.09 -10.73 -18.81
CA SER A 4 -28.47 -9.68 -19.64
C SER A 4 -28.74 -8.24 -19.14
N GLN A 5 -29.78 -8.03 -18.35
CA GLN A 5 -30.09 -6.68 -17.81
C GLN A 5 -29.22 -6.27 -16.64
N SER A 6 -28.83 -7.20 -15.77
CA SER A 6 -27.92 -6.94 -14.63
C SER A 6 -26.53 -6.50 -15.07
N ARG A 7 -25.99 -7.09 -16.13
CA ARG A 7 -24.66 -6.71 -16.70
C ARG A 7 -24.65 -5.30 -17.31
N ARG A 8 -25.74 -4.90 -17.96
CA ARG A 8 -25.86 -3.58 -18.57
C ARG A 8 -26.00 -2.47 -17.51
N GLN A 9 -26.72 -2.72 -16.44
CA GLN A 9 -26.89 -1.74 -15.35
C GLN A 9 -25.59 -1.50 -14.58
N PHE A 10 -24.77 -2.52 -14.35
CA PHE A 10 -23.44 -2.36 -13.71
C PHE A 10 -22.48 -1.57 -14.62
N LEU A 11 -22.48 -1.84 -15.93
CA LEU A 11 -21.59 -1.13 -16.88
C LEU A 11 -22.07 0.29 -17.20
N GLN A 12 -23.35 0.59 -17.11
CA GLN A 12 -23.88 1.94 -17.32
C GLN A 12 -23.78 2.83 -16.07
N GLY A 13 -23.74 2.24 -14.87
CA GLY A 13 -23.56 2.98 -13.62
C GLY A 13 -22.20 3.66 -13.48
N THR A 14 -21.16 3.10 -14.10
CA THR A 14 -19.79 3.62 -14.02
C THR A 14 -19.51 4.81 -14.93
N ALA A 15 -20.28 4.99 -16.01
CA ALA A 15 -20.09 6.10 -16.94
C ALA A 15 -20.97 7.34 -16.61
N ALA A 16 -22.09 7.17 -15.90
CA ALA A 16 -23.05 8.23 -15.61
C ALA A 16 -22.84 8.92 -14.25
N ALA A 17 -22.05 8.34 -13.33
CA ALA A 17 -21.83 8.87 -11.99
C ALA A 17 -20.91 10.10 -11.93
N LEU A 18 -20.32 10.50 -13.04
CA LEU A 18 -19.39 11.63 -13.10
C LEU A 18 -20.07 13.01 -13.19
N LEU A 19 -21.40 13.10 -13.27
CA LEU A 19 -22.09 14.38 -13.54
C LEU A 19 -23.18 14.81 -12.56
N THR A 20 -23.63 13.98 -11.60
CA THR A 20 -24.66 14.41 -10.64
C THR A 20 -24.55 13.67 -9.31
N ALA A 21 -23.93 14.22 -8.30
CA ALA A 21 -24.10 13.78 -6.91
C ALA A 21 -24.00 14.95 -5.94
N ALA A 22 -25.11 15.65 -5.80
CA ALA A 22 -25.47 16.32 -4.56
C ALA A 22 -26.84 15.78 -4.18
N ALA A 23 -26.94 14.85 -3.23
CA ALA A 23 -27.99 14.65 -2.25
C ALA A 23 -28.09 13.21 -1.72
N SER A 24 -28.13 13.09 -0.40
CA SER A 24 -28.68 12.02 0.45
C SER A 24 -28.06 10.60 0.34
N HIS A 25 -27.29 10.25 1.35
CA HIS A 25 -26.81 8.88 1.61
C HIS A 25 -27.93 8.03 2.25
N PRO A 26 -28.29 6.87 1.69
CA PRO A 26 -28.98 5.84 2.46
C PRO A 26 -27.98 5.04 3.27
N LYS A 27 -28.26 4.80 4.53
CA LYS A 27 -27.53 3.86 5.40
C LYS A 27 -27.54 2.46 4.78
N LEU A 28 -26.38 1.92 4.45
CA LEU A 28 -26.22 0.53 4.02
C LEU A 28 -26.59 -0.40 5.18
N SER A 29 -27.60 -1.22 4.99
CA SER A 29 -27.97 -2.32 5.89
C SER A 29 -26.91 -3.42 5.82
N HIS A 30 -26.67 -4.10 6.94
CA HIS A 30 -25.77 -5.24 7.04
C HIS A 30 -26.06 -6.27 5.94
N ALA A 31 -25.08 -6.53 5.08
CA ALA A 31 -25.19 -7.58 4.06
C ALA A 31 -25.25 -8.96 4.75
N GLN A 32 -26.21 -9.78 4.32
CA GLN A 32 -26.27 -11.19 4.74
C GLN A 32 -25.11 -11.98 4.10
N PRO A 33 -24.62 -13.06 4.73
CA PRO A 33 -23.58 -13.91 4.13
C PRO A 33 -24.07 -14.48 2.79
N ILE A 34 -23.31 -14.26 1.73
CA ILE A 34 -23.58 -14.77 0.39
C ILE A 34 -23.20 -16.26 0.37
N ALA A 35 -24.02 -17.12 -0.24
CA ALA A 35 -23.73 -18.55 -0.40
C ALA A 35 -22.45 -18.76 -1.22
N SER A 36 -21.69 -19.85 -1.01
CA SER A 36 -20.36 -20.08 -1.62
C SER A 36 -20.33 -20.00 -3.15
N SER A 37 -21.39 -20.42 -3.83
CA SER A 37 -21.54 -20.29 -5.29
C SER A 37 -21.70 -18.84 -5.75
N ASP A 38 -22.26 -17.97 -4.90
CA ASP A 38 -22.44 -16.55 -5.19
C ASP A 38 -21.13 -15.77 -4.94
N GLU A 39 -20.30 -16.24 -4.04
CA GLU A 39 -19.01 -15.62 -3.74
C GLU A 39 -17.99 -15.83 -4.86
N ASP A 40 -17.88 -17.02 -5.41
CA ASP A 40 -17.02 -17.30 -6.58
C ASP A 40 -17.45 -16.48 -7.79
N ALA A 41 -18.77 -16.37 -8.02
CA ALA A 41 -19.33 -15.51 -9.08
C ALA A 41 -18.98 -14.02 -8.84
N TYR A 42 -19.04 -13.56 -7.61
CA TYR A 42 -18.65 -12.19 -7.24
C TYR A 42 -17.17 -11.93 -7.54
N TRP A 43 -16.28 -12.83 -7.08
CA TRP A 43 -14.84 -12.66 -7.33
C TRP A 43 -14.46 -12.82 -8.80
N ALA A 44 -15.23 -13.58 -9.59
CA ALA A 44 -15.08 -13.63 -11.04
C ALA A 44 -15.42 -12.27 -11.68
N VAL A 45 -16.45 -11.56 -11.20
CA VAL A 45 -16.77 -10.19 -11.65
C VAL A 45 -15.65 -9.22 -11.26
N VAL A 46 -15.14 -9.28 -10.02
CA VAL A 46 -13.99 -8.47 -9.61
C VAL A 46 -12.77 -8.76 -10.49
N ARG A 47 -12.45 -10.05 -10.73
CA ARG A 47 -11.36 -10.48 -11.61
C ARG A 47 -11.49 -9.91 -13.03
N SER A 48 -12.72 -9.82 -13.56
CA SER A 48 -12.97 -9.28 -14.90
C SER A 48 -12.63 -7.79 -15.06
N GLN A 49 -12.41 -7.07 -13.96
CA GLN A 49 -11.96 -5.67 -13.96
C GLN A 49 -10.47 -5.52 -14.27
N PHE A 50 -9.72 -6.62 -14.41
CA PHE A 50 -8.29 -6.61 -14.69
C PHE A 50 -7.98 -7.24 -16.05
N SER A 51 -6.96 -6.72 -16.75
CA SER A 51 -6.69 -7.04 -18.18
C SER A 51 -5.52 -8.01 -18.40
N PHE A 52 -5.02 -8.70 -17.37
CA PHE A 52 -3.96 -9.69 -17.56
C PHE A 52 -4.49 -11.02 -18.10
N SER A 53 -3.63 -11.79 -18.79
CA SER A 53 -3.99 -13.10 -19.35
C SER A 53 -3.75 -14.24 -18.35
N GLU A 54 -4.40 -15.39 -18.59
CA GLU A 54 -4.20 -16.59 -17.78
C GLU A 54 -2.79 -17.23 -17.93
N SER A 55 -2.06 -16.86 -18.98
CA SER A 55 -0.66 -17.26 -19.18
C SER A 55 0.34 -16.34 -18.48
N ALA A 56 -0.11 -15.25 -17.84
CA ALA A 56 0.74 -14.27 -17.19
C ALA A 56 0.03 -13.69 -15.94
N VAL A 57 -0.31 -14.58 -15.00
CA VAL A 57 -1.05 -14.23 -13.78
C VAL A 57 -0.14 -13.49 -12.79
N PRO A 58 -0.42 -12.21 -12.49
CA PRO A 58 0.34 -11.49 -11.47
C PRO A 58 0.04 -12.08 -10.09
N MET A 59 1.07 -12.46 -9.36
CA MET A 59 0.97 -12.90 -7.96
C MET A 59 2.09 -12.27 -7.13
N ASN A 60 2.34 -10.99 -7.36
CA ASN A 60 3.39 -10.22 -6.70
C ASN A 60 2.91 -8.80 -6.31
N ALA A 61 1.77 -8.74 -5.62
CA ALA A 61 1.15 -7.48 -5.19
C ALA A 61 2.09 -6.63 -4.32
N ALA A 62 3.04 -7.25 -3.63
CA ALA A 62 4.08 -6.54 -2.87
C ALA A 62 5.01 -5.69 -3.73
N ASN A 63 5.05 -5.89 -5.05
CA ASN A 63 5.84 -5.09 -5.99
C ASN A 63 4.96 -4.23 -6.89
N LEU A 64 4.13 -4.87 -7.72
CA LEU A 64 3.30 -4.18 -8.72
C LEU A 64 2.02 -4.95 -8.97
N CYS A 65 0.89 -4.25 -8.90
CA CYS A 65 -0.41 -4.76 -9.34
C CYS A 65 -0.82 -4.17 -10.69
N PRO A 66 -1.60 -4.91 -11.50
CA PRO A 66 -2.39 -4.27 -12.54
C PRO A 66 -3.38 -3.29 -11.90
N SER A 67 -3.64 -2.17 -12.55
CA SER A 67 -4.71 -1.26 -12.14
C SER A 67 -6.07 -1.85 -12.54
N PHE A 68 -7.13 -1.45 -11.82
CA PHE A 68 -8.48 -1.67 -12.34
C PHE A 68 -8.61 -1.06 -13.74
N ARG A 69 -9.41 -1.68 -14.60
CA ARG A 69 -9.65 -1.19 -15.97
C ARG A 69 -10.18 0.25 -15.96
N SER A 70 -11.13 0.54 -15.07
CA SER A 70 -11.69 1.89 -14.90
C SER A 70 -10.63 2.93 -14.55
N VAL A 71 -9.61 2.58 -13.77
CA VAL A 71 -8.48 3.47 -13.44
C VAL A 71 -7.66 3.77 -14.69
N ALA A 72 -7.29 2.73 -15.45
CA ALA A 72 -6.52 2.89 -16.69
C ALA A 72 -7.28 3.72 -17.73
N GLU A 73 -8.59 3.48 -17.88
CA GLU A 73 -9.47 4.24 -18.77
C GLU A 73 -9.58 5.70 -18.34
N THR A 74 -9.75 5.98 -17.04
CA THR A 74 -9.80 7.34 -16.49
C THR A 74 -8.51 8.10 -16.77
N VAL A 75 -7.35 7.52 -16.45
CA VAL A 75 -6.04 8.14 -16.70
C VAL A 75 -5.85 8.42 -18.19
N THR A 76 -6.16 7.45 -19.04
CA THR A 76 -6.05 7.60 -20.49
C THR A 76 -6.95 8.71 -21.03
N ALA A 77 -8.22 8.74 -20.61
CA ALA A 77 -9.17 9.76 -21.06
C ALA A 77 -8.75 11.18 -20.64
N LEU A 78 -8.27 11.34 -19.40
CA LEU A 78 -7.80 12.63 -18.89
C LEU A 78 -6.49 13.07 -19.53
N THR A 79 -5.59 12.13 -19.88
CA THR A 79 -4.38 12.45 -20.65
C THR A 79 -4.73 12.99 -22.04
N TYR A 80 -5.60 12.31 -22.77
CA TYR A 80 -6.09 12.81 -24.08
C TYR A 80 -6.84 14.15 -23.97
N ASP A 81 -7.53 14.39 -22.87
CA ASP A 81 -8.22 15.66 -22.66
C ASP A 81 -7.23 16.81 -22.47
N ILE A 82 -6.15 16.61 -21.71
CA ILE A 82 -5.06 17.59 -21.57
C ILE A 82 -4.36 17.82 -22.92
N ASP A 83 -4.01 16.73 -23.65
CA ASP A 83 -3.29 16.84 -24.92
C ASP A 83 -4.12 17.53 -26.01
N ARG A 84 -5.44 17.40 -25.96
CA ARG A 84 -6.37 18.11 -26.84
C ARG A 84 -6.42 19.62 -26.56
N ASP A 85 -6.31 20.01 -25.28
CA ASP A 85 -6.36 21.42 -24.85
C ASP A 85 -5.50 21.62 -23.58
N CYS A 86 -4.25 22.06 -23.77
CA CYS A 86 -3.29 22.34 -22.70
C CYS A 86 -3.53 23.69 -21.99
N SER A 87 -4.60 24.42 -22.32
CA SER A 87 -4.88 25.74 -21.71
C SER A 87 -5.11 25.66 -20.21
N PHE A 88 -4.82 26.75 -19.50
CA PHE A 88 -5.15 26.86 -18.08
C PHE A 88 -6.65 26.70 -17.82
N ASN A 89 -7.50 27.17 -18.76
CA ASN A 89 -8.96 27.04 -18.64
C ASN A 89 -9.39 25.56 -18.62
N ASN A 90 -8.87 24.74 -19.52
CA ASN A 90 -9.18 23.29 -19.53
C ASN A 90 -8.62 22.60 -18.28
N ARG A 91 -7.40 22.95 -17.89
CA ARG A 91 -6.71 22.32 -16.77
C ARG A 91 -7.23 22.73 -15.38
N ALA A 92 -7.98 23.81 -15.27
CA ALA A 92 -8.53 24.30 -13.98
C ALA A 92 -9.34 23.23 -13.22
N LYS A 93 -9.98 22.29 -13.92
CA LYS A 93 -10.77 21.19 -13.33
C LYS A 93 -9.92 20.20 -12.53
N PHE A 94 -8.63 20.05 -12.85
CA PHE A 94 -7.78 19.04 -12.19
C PHE A 94 -7.54 19.32 -10.72
N GLY A 95 -7.54 20.59 -10.29
CA GLY A 95 -7.50 20.93 -8.87
C GLY A 95 -8.67 20.32 -8.09
N GLY A 96 -9.89 20.42 -8.64
CA GLY A 96 -11.08 19.81 -8.02
C GLY A 96 -11.03 18.26 -8.03
N LEU A 97 -10.55 17.64 -9.12
CA LEU A 97 -10.41 16.20 -9.22
C LEU A 97 -9.36 15.66 -8.23
N LEU A 98 -8.27 16.38 -8.03
CA LEU A 98 -7.23 16.05 -7.06
C LEU A 98 -7.78 16.09 -5.63
N GLU A 99 -8.50 17.16 -5.28
CA GLU A 99 -9.10 17.27 -3.94
C GLU A 99 -10.18 16.21 -3.71
N GLN A 100 -10.94 15.84 -4.71
CA GLN A 100 -11.91 14.74 -4.62
C GLN A 100 -11.21 13.40 -4.38
N SER A 101 -10.11 13.11 -5.10
CA SER A 101 -9.29 11.91 -4.89
C SER A 101 -8.74 11.88 -3.45
N ARG A 102 -8.20 13.00 -2.98
CA ARG A 102 -7.68 13.16 -1.62
C ARG A 102 -8.75 12.90 -0.56
N ALA A 103 -9.93 13.50 -0.71
CA ALA A 103 -11.03 13.36 0.24
C ALA A 103 -11.52 11.90 0.33
N THR A 104 -11.66 11.21 -0.80
CA THR A 104 -12.07 9.80 -0.82
C THR A 104 -11.03 8.92 -0.13
N ILE A 105 -9.74 9.11 -0.43
CA ILE A 105 -8.65 8.37 0.22
C ILE A 105 -8.62 8.65 1.73
N ALA A 106 -8.75 9.92 2.13
CA ALA A 106 -8.77 10.31 3.54
C ALA A 106 -9.88 9.63 4.33
N GLN A 107 -11.08 9.56 3.76
CA GLN A 107 -12.22 8.89 4.35
C GLN A 107 -11.95 7.38 4.57
N GLN A 108 -11.34 6.70 3.60
CA GLN A 108 -11.05 5.26 3.67
C GLN A 108 -10.09 4.89 4.79
N ILE A 109 -9.17 5.78 5.15
CA ILE A 109 -8.17 5.55 6.21
C ILE A 109 -8.46 6.34 7.49
N ASN A 110 -9.66 6.93 7.58
CA ASN A 110 -10.21 7.65 8.73
C ASN A 110 -9.33 8.82 9.21
N VAL A 111 -8.97 9.73 8.29
CA VAL A 111 -8.18 10.94 8.58
C VAL A 111 -8.77 12.17 7.88
N SER A 112 -8.24 13.36 8.17
CA SER A 112 -8.57 14.59 7.43
C SER A 112 -7.85 14.61 6.07
N ALA A 113 -8.50 15.18 5.05
CA ALA A 113 -7.86 15.46 3.77
C ALA A 113 -6.63 16.39 3.91
N ASP A 114 -6.63 17.26 4.92
CA ASP A 114 -5.52 18.19 5.19
C ASP A 114 -4.28 17.50 5.74
N GLU A 115 -4.40 16.25 6.18
CA GLU A 115 -3.29 15.42 6.66
C GLU A 115 -2.66 14.57 5.55
N ILE A 116 -3.17 14.65 4.31
CA ILE A 116 -2.73 13.85 3.17
C ILE A 116 -2.00 14.69 2.13
N ALA A 117 -0.83 14.21 1.73
CA ALA A 117 -0.16 14.60 0.50
C ALA A 117 -0.19 13.44 -0.51
N LEU A 118 -0.59 13.73 -1.76
CA LEU A 118 -0.49 12.79 -2.87
C LEU A 118 0.87 12.99 -3.56
N VAL A 119 1.75 12.06 -3.30
CA VAL A 119 3.14 12.03 -3.79
C VAL A 119 3.29 11.01 -4.93
N ARG A 120 4.51 10.80 -5.46
CA ARG A 120 4.73 9.85 -6.55
C ARG A 120 4.72 8.38 -6.08
N ASN A 121 5.24 8.11 -4.90
CA ASN A 121 5.34 6.75 -4.35
C ASN A 121 5.80 6.76 -2.88
N THR A 122 5.85 5.57 -2.26
CA THR A 122 6.36 5.38 -0.90
C THR A 122 7.78 5.88 -0.70
N SER A 123 8.66 5.76 -1.70
CA SER A 123 10.07 6.20 -1.57
C SER A 123 10.16 7.71 -1.40
N GLU A 124 9.37 8.48 -2.17
CA GLU A 124 9.29 9.93 -1.99
C GLU A 124 8.69 10.29 -0.63
N ALA A 125 7.57 9.64 -0.25
CA ALA A 125 6.92 9.86 1.04
C ALA A 125 7.86 9.60 2.23
N ASN A 126 8.57 8.46 2.22
CA ASN A 126 9.57 8.14 3.23
C ASN A 126 10.67 9.20 3.28
N ASN A 127 11.18 9.64 2.13
CA ASN A 127 12.24 10.65 2.08
C ASN A 127 11.78 12.03 2.57
N ILE A 128 10.52 12.43 2.32
CA ILE A 128 9.97 13.68 2.87
C ILE A 128 10.05 13.63 4.40
N VAL A 129 9.59 12.54 5.01
CA VAL A 129 9.65 12.38 6.48
C VAL A 129 11.08 12.25 6.96
N ASN A 130 11.86 11.34 6.35
CA ASN A 130 13.22 11.03 6.79
C ASN A 130 14.15 12.25 6.73
N ASN A 131 14.04 13.08 5.70
CA ASN A 131 14.87 14.26 5.55
C ASN A 131 14.27 15.51 6.20
N GLY A 132 12.96 15.58 6.34
CA GLY A 132 12.25 16.77 6.80
C GLY A 132 12.14 16.90 8.32
N LEU A 133 12.18 15.81 9.10
CA LEU A 133 12.07 15.86 10.56
C LEU A 133 13.20 16.69 11.17
N GLU A 134 12.88 17.55 12.13
CA GLU A 134 13.87 18.31 12.89
C GLU A 134 14.58 17.40 13.90
N LEU A 135 15.85 17.09 13.63
CA LEU A 135 16.73 16.28 14.46
C LEU A 135 18.07 16.97 14.63
N THR A 136 18.71 16.75 15.77
CA THR A 136 20.02 17.31 16.12
C THR A 136 21.10 16.23 16.18
N ALA A 137 22.36 16.64 16.06
CA ALA A 137 23.50 15.73 16.17
C ALA A 137 23.44 14.91 17.47
N GLY A 138 23.60 13.60 17.36
CA GLY A 138 23.52 12.65 18.48
C GLY A 138 22.11 12.08 18.75
N ASP A 139 21.06 12.61 18.13
CA ASP A 139 19.74 11.99 18.17
C ASP A 139 19.78 10.59 17.54
N GLU A 140 19.01 9.69 18.12
CA GLU A 140 18.93 8.29 17.68
C GLU A 140 17.64 8.02 16.89
N VAL A 141 17.81 7.34 15.74
CA VAL A 141 16.72 6.82 14.94
C VAL A 141 16.78 5.29 14.98
N ILE A 142 15.68 4.67 15.36
CA ILE A 142 15.52 3.21 15.31
C ILE A 142 14.86 2.85 13.99
N VAL A 143 15.47 1.90 13.27
CA VAL A 143 14.97 1.34 12.01
C VAL A 143 14.85 -0.17 12.12
N TRP A 144 13.82 -0.74 11.50
CA TRP A 144 13.75 -2.19 11.34
C TRP A 144 14.66 -2.64 10.18
N ASP A 145 15.42 -3.71 10.35
CA ASP A 145 16.30 -4.26 9.31
C ASP A 145 15.51 -4.75 8.09
N GLN A 146 14.24 -5.10 8.27
CA GLN A 146 13.33 -5.53 7.21
C GLN A 146 12.53 -4.38 6.57
N ASN A 147 12.78 -3.13 6.91
CA ASN A 147 12.27 -2.01 6.13
C ASN A 147 12.78 -2.08 4.69
N HIS A 148 12.00 -1.53 3.76
CA HIS A 148 12.45 -1.42 2.39
C HIS A 148 13.79 -0.64 2.31
N PRO A 149 14.75 -1.05 1.47
CA PRO A 149 16.07 -0.41 1.39
C PRO A 149 16.03 1.10 1.18
N THR A 150 15.05 1.63 0.42
CA THR A 150 14.90 3.08 0.23
C THR A 150 14.62 3.84 1.51
N ASN A 151 13.99 3.23 2.51
CA ASN A 151 13.79 3.82 3.82
C ASN A 151 15.07 3.76 4.65
N ASN A 152 15.68 2.57 4.78
CA ASN A 152 16.88 2.38 5.60
C ASN A 152 18.09 3.17 5.08
N VAL A 153 18.34 3.15 3.77
CA VAL A 153 19.46 3.90 3.16
C VAL A 153 19.27 5.42 3.29
N ALA A 154 18.03 5.92 3.22
CA ALA A 154 17.77 7.34 3.43
C ALA A 154 18.19 7.80 4.84
N TRP A 155 17.94 6.97 5.86
CA TRP A 155 18.41 7.25 7.23
C TRP A 155 19.92 7.15 7.37
N ASP A 156 20.58 6.19 6.71
CA ASP A 156 22.05 6.09 6.71
C ASP A 156 22.70 7.34 6.11
N VAL A 157 22.18 7.79 4.95
CA VAL A 157 22.68 9.00 4.28
C VAL A 157 22.46 10.22 5.15
N ARG A 158 21.27 10.34 5.75
CA ARG A 158 20.99 11.47 6.66
C ARG A 158 21.88 11.44 7.90
N ALA A 159 22.08 10.28 8.50
CA ALA A 159 22.95 10.13 9.67
C ALA A 159 24.39 10.55 9.35
N ALA A 160 24.92 10.12 8.20
CA ALA A 160 26.26 10.52 7.77
C ALA A 160 26.40 12.04 7.56
N ARG A 161 25.33 12.72 7.07
CA ARG A 161 25.35 14.17 6.81
C ARG A 161 25.19 15.02 8.05
N PHE A 162 24.41 14.54 9.05
CA PHE A 162 23.99 15.37 10.20
C PHE A 162 24.41 14.78 11.56
N ASN A 163 25.32 13.79 11.54
CA ASN A 163 25.83 13.13 12.73
C ASN A 163 24.74 12.57 13.65
N LEU A 164 23.75 11.90 13.07
CA LEU A 164 22.74 11.16 13.81
C LEU A 164 23.21 9.72 14.09
N SER A 165 22.55 9.04 15.02
CA SER A 165 22.76 7.63 15.31
C SER A 165 21.63 6.80 14.69
N VAL A 166 21.94 5.80 13.85
CA VAL A 166 20.96 4.84 13.34
C VAL A 166 21.16 3.50 14.02
N LYS A 167 20.12 3.03 14.72
CA LYS A 167 20.09 1.73 15.39
C LYS A 167 19.17 0.78 14.62
N ARG A 168 19.77 -0.28 14.04
CA ARG A 168 19.02 -1.33 13.36
C ARG A 168 18.54 -2.39 14.31
N ILE A 169 17.26 -2.71 14.23
CA ILE A 169 16.62 -3.75 15.04
C ILE A 169 16.26 -4.92 14.13
N SER A 170 16.58 -6.12 14.60
CA SER A 170 16.10 -7.37 14.03
C SER A 170 14.98 -7.94 14.91
N THR A 171 13.95 -8.47 14.28
CA THR A 171 12.90 -9.24 14.98
C THR A 171 13.18 -10.72 14.88
N PRO A 172 12.60 -11.57 15.74
CA PRO A 172 12.65 -13.02 15.54
C PRO A 172 12.15 -13.39 14.14
N THR A 173 12.85 -14.31 13.48
CA THR A 173 12.49 -14.78 12.12
C THR A 173 11.22 -15.64 12.14
N SER A 174 10.93 -16.28 13.27
CA SER A 174 9.71 -17.06 13.53
C SER A 174 9.12 -16.62 14.85
N PRO A 175 8.45 -15.47 14.91
CA PRO A 175 7.86 -14.96 16.14
C PRO A 175 6.75 -15.88 16.63
N ALA A 176 6.74 -16.20 17.92
CA ALA A 176 5.72 -17.03 18.52
C ALA A 176 4.41 -16.26 18.81
N ASN A 177 4.49 -14.93 18.96
CA ASN A 177 3.34 -14.07 19.25
C ASN A 177 3.70 -12.59 19.01
N LYS A 178 2.69 -11.72 19.08
CA LYS A 178 2.85 -10.27 18.91
C LYS A 178 3.79 -9.65 19.95
N GLN A 179 3.79 -10.17 21.20
CA GLN A 179 4.61 -9.60 22.27
C GLN A 179 6.10 -9.65 21.95
N GLN A 180 6.58 -10.75 21.34
CA GLN A 180 7.99 -10.84 20.93
C GLN A 180 8.37 -9.77 19.90
N LEU A 181 7.43 -9.40 19.01
CA LEU A 181 7.66 -8.32 18.05
C LEU A 181 7.69 -6.96 18.74
N ILE A 182 6.79 -6.72 19.70
CA ILE A 182 6.78 -5.47 20.49
C ILE A 182 8.07 -5.33 21.29
N ASP A 183 8.45 -6.38 22.02
CA ASP A 183 9.64 -6.36 22.88
C ASP A 183 10.93 -6.12 22.10
N ALA A 184 11.01 -6.64 20.86
CA ALA A 184 12.16 -6.41 19.99
C ALA A 184 12.43 -4.92 19.72
N PHE A 185 11.40 -4.09 19.63
CA PHE A 185 11.55 -2.64 19.46
C PHE A 185 11.64 -1.90 20.79
N VAL A 186 10.72 -2.16 21.71
CA VAL A 186 10.58 -1.39 22.97
C VAL A 186 11.81 -1.52 23.85
N SER A 187 12.43 -2.70 23.92
CA SER A 187 13.68 -2.92 24.69
C SER A 187 14.87 -2.12 24.15
N GLN A 188 14.75 -1.56 22.96
CA GLN A 188 15.84 -0.83 22.31
C GLN A 188 15.73 0.69 22.44
N PHE A 189 14.61 1.21 22.96
CA PHE A 189 14.43 2.64 23.17
C PHE A 189 15.42 3.17 24.22
N SER A 190 15.96 4.36 23.96
CA SER A 190 16.89 5.05 24.83
C SER A 190 16.48 6.52 25.03
N ALA A 191 17.09 7.21 25.99
CA ALA A 191 16.84 8.63 26.19
C ALA A 191 17.18 9.51 24.96
N ARG A 192 17.96 8.98 23.99
CA ARG A 192 18.31 9.67 22.75
C ARG A 192 17.40 9.32 21.59
N THR A 193 16.57 8.29 21.71
CA THR A 193 15.66 7.87 20.63
C THR A 193 14.63 8.97 20.35
N ARG A 194 14.56 9.44 19.12
CA ARG A 194 13.61 10.46 18.66
C ARG A 194 12.66 9.95 17.62
N VAL A 195 13.08 8.98 16.82
CA VAL A 195 12.29 8.43 15.70
C VAL A 195 12.36 6.92 15.72
N LEU A 196 11.21 6.29 15.54
CA LEU A 196 11.06 4.89 15.15
C LEU A 196 10.47 4.85 13.73
N THR A 197 11.15 4.17 12.80
CA THR A 197 10.64 3.96 11.46
C THR A 197 10.55 2.47 11.16
N ILE A 198 9.34 2.00 10.87
CA ILE A 198 9.01 0.59 10.71
C ILE A 198 8.07 0.35 9.53
N THR A 199 8.15 -0.81 8.92
CA THR A 199 7.22 -1.26 7.89
C THR A 199 6.05 -2.02 8.55
N HIS A 200 4.81 -1.77 8.14
CA HIS A 200 3.64 -2.46 8.70
C HIS A 200 3.65 -3.97 8.42
N VAL A 201 3.94 -4.35 7.17
CA VAL A 201 4.10 -5.75 6.75
C VAL A 201 5.40 -5.87 5.96
N SER A 202 6.29 -6.76 6.39
CA SER A 202 7.57 -6.97 5.73
C SER A 202 7.40 -7.57 4.33
N ASN A 203 8.07 -6.98 3.36
CA ASN A 203 8.12 -7.53 2.00
C ASN A 203 9.17 -8.64 1.82
N VAL A 204 9.98 -8.94 2.84
CA VAL A 204 11.08 -9.93 2.82
C VAL A 204 10.85 -11.13 3.75
N SER A 205 9.88 -11.05 4.68
CA SER A 205 9.48 -12.17 5.54
C SER A 205 7.97 -12.37 5.61
N GLY A 206 7.17 -11.36 5.27
CA GLY A 206 5.71 -11.38 5.45
C GLY A 206 5.25 -11.13 6.89
N ILE A 207 6.17 -10.85 7.82
CA ILE A 207 5.81 -10.51 9.21
C ILE A 207 4.98 -9.22 9.23
N LYS A 208 3.84 -9.28 9.92
CA LYS A 208 2.96 -8.14 10.21
C LYS A 208 3.26 -7.63 11.63
N LEU A 209 3.67 -6.38 11.75
CA LEU A 209 3.94 -5.77 13.05
C LEU A 209 2.66 -5.31 13.74
N PRO A 210 2.54 -5.46 15.06
CA PRO A 210 1.47 -4.89 15.89
C PRO A 210 1.68 -3.39 16.08
N ILE A 211 1.33 -2.60 15.03
CA ILE A 211 1.66 -1.17 14.94
C ILE A 211 1.09 -0.38 16.11
N LYS A 212 -0.16 -0.63 16.50
CA LYS A 212 -0.84 0.13 17.57
C LYS A 212 -0.07 0.06 18.89
N GLU A 213 0.27 -1.15 19.30
CA GLU A 213 0.96 -1.41 20.57
C GLU A 213 2.40 -0.85 20.56
N ILE A 214 3.09 -0.96 19.42
CA ILE A 214 4.44 -0.38 19.25
C ILE A 214 4.37 1.15 19.30
N VAL A 215 3.40 1.77 18.64
CA VAL A 215 3.19 3.23 18.66
C VAL A 215 2.86 3.73 20.05
N GLU A 216 2.00 3.04 20.80
CA GLU A 216 1.66 3.39 22.18
C GLU A 216 2.89 3.39 23.08
N ALA A 217 3.73 2.36 22.97
CA ALA A 217 4.98 2.27 23.73
C ALA A 217 5.99 3.36 23.33
N ALA A 218 6.11 3.68 22.05
CA ALA A 218 6.98 4.73 21.53
C ALA A 218 6.53 6.13 22.00
N HIS A 219 5.24 6.41 21.91
CA HIS A 219 4.67 7.69 22.35
C HIS A 219 4.81 7.92 23.86
N ALA A 220 4.78 6.85 24.68
CA ALA A 220 5.05 6.96 26.12
C ALA A 220 6.46 7.49 26.42
N GLN A 221 7.37 7.43 25.44
CA GLN A 221 8.74 7.98 25.53
C GLN A 221 8.98 9.18 24.59
N ASN A 222 7.90 9.79 24.05
CA ASN A 222 7.95 10.92 23.13
C ASN A 222 8.73 10.61 21.82
N ILE A 223 8.69 9.37 21.34
CA ILE A 223 9.33 8.93 20.11
C ILE A 223 8.32 9.11 18.97
N TYR A 224 8.74 9.80 17.90
CA TYR A 224 7.97 9.92 16.65
C TYR A 224 7.94 8.59 15.91
N VAL A 225 6.78 8.16 15.42
CA VAL A 225 6.64 6.89 14.70
C VAL A 225 6.21 7.13 13.25
N HIS A 226 7.10 6.77 12.31
CA HIS A 226 6.80 6.68 10.89
C HIS A 226 6.56 5.23 10.47
N VAL A 227 5.45 4.98 9.78
CA VAL A 227 5.08 3.65 9.30
C VAL A 227 5.10 3.61 7.77
N ASP A 228 5.94 2.75 7.21
CA ASP A 228 5.88 2.38 5.80
C ASP A 228 4.75 1.36 5.59
N GLY A 229 3.67 1.81 4.99
CA GLY A 229 2.46 1.06 4.70
C GLY A 229 2.37 0.52 3.29
N ALA A 230 3.48 0.44 2.56
CA ALA A 230 3.51 -0.03 1.18
C ALA A 230 2.89 -1.43 0.97
N GLN A 231 2.77 -2.23 2.02
CA GLN A 231 2.17 -3.57 1.99
C GLN A 231 0.82 -3.65 2.73
N SER A 232 0.26 -2.52 3.18
CA SER A 232 -1.00 -2.52 3.93
C SER A 232 -2.08 -1.63 3.33
N TRP A 233 -1.73 -0.51 2.68
CA TRP A 233 -2.71 0.35 2.01
C TRP A 233 -3.33 -0.36 0.80
N GLY A 234 -4.66 -0.46 0.79
CA GLY A 234 -5.42 -1.20 -0.23
C GLY A 234 -5.44 -2.71 -0.03
N ALA A 235 -4.68 -3.24 0.95
CA ALA A 235 -4.66 -4.67 1.26
C ALA A 235 -5.56 -5.02 2.43
N MET A 236 -5.60 -4.18 3.46
CA MET A 236 -6.35 -4.40 4.70
C MET A 236 -7.08 -3.14 5.12
N PRO A 237 -8.13 -3.25 5.96
CA PRO A 237 -8.74 -2.09 6.59
C PRO A 237 -7.70 -1.29 7.38
N LEU A 238 -7.69 0.02 7.17
CA LEU A 238 -6.79 0.94 7.85
C LEU A 238 -7.59 2.03 8.57
N ASN A 239 -7.30 2.21 9.85
CA ASN A 239 -7.75 3.34 10.63
C ASN A 239 -6.52 4.03 11.24
N LEU A 240 -5.96 5.02 10.54
CA LEU A 240 -4.73 5.67 10.98
C LEU A 240 -4.92 6.50 12.27
N ARG A 241 -6.15 6.96 12.54
CA ARG A 241 -6.48 7.60 13.84
C ARG A 241 -6.36 6.60 14.99
N GLU A 242 -6.85 5.39 14.81
CA GLU A 242 -6.77 4.34 15.81
C GLU A 242 -5.35 3.82 15.98
N LEU A 243 -4.59 3.67 14.90
CA LEU A 243 -3.18 3.29 14.94
C LEU A 243 -2.29 4.37 15.57
N ARG A 244 -2.75 5.63 15.60
CA ARG A 244 -2.07 6.78 16.22
C ARG A 244 -0.68 7.06 15.67
N VAL A 245 -0.38 6.61 14.46
CA VAL A 245 0.90 6.87 13.79
C VAL A 245 1.11 8.37 13.57
N ASP A 246 2.35 8.84 13.66
CA ASP A 246 2.68 10.25 13.39
C ASP A 246 2.74 10.55 11.90
N SER A 247 3.17 9.57 11.10
CA SER A 247 3.11 9.60 9.65
C SER A 247 3.05 8.20 9.06
N TYR A 248 2.51 8.12 7.83
CA TYR A 248 2.33 6.86 7.11
C TYR A 248 2.55 7.08 5.62
N SER A 249 3.25 6.16 4.96
CA SER A 249 3.57 6.23 3.54
C SER A 249 3.09 4.99 2.79
N ALA A 250 2.64 5.17 1.54
CA ALA A 250 2.23 4.05 0.69
C ALA A 250 2.32 4.37 -0.80
N SER A 251 2.12 3.37 -1.66
CA SER A 251 2.12 3.50 -3.13
C SER A 251 0.85 2.90 -3.74
N ALA A 252 0.23 3.62 -4.65
CA ALA A 252 -1.00 3.20 -5.29
C ALA A 252 -0.83 2.01 -6.25
N HIS A 253 0.35 1.84 -6.83
CA HIS A 253 0.63 0.76 -7.81
C HIS A 253 0.75 -0.65 -7.22
N LYS A 254 0.66 -0.79 -5.89
CA LYS A 254 0.69 -2.09 -5.19
C LYS A 254 -0.74 -2.56 -4.91
N TRP A 255 -1.03 -2.90 -3.69
CA TRP A 255 -2.31 -3.45 -3.22
C TRP A 255 -3.52 -2.53 -3.46
N PHE A 256 -3.28 -1.23 -3.60
CA PHE A 256 -4.33 -0.26 -3.93
C PHE A 256 -4.77 -0.30 -5.41
N MET A 257 -3.99 -1.00 -6.29
CA MET A 257 -4.32 -1.21 -7.72
C MET A 257 -4.66 0.09 -8.47
N GLY A 258 -4.02 1.17 -8.04
CA GLY A 258 -4.15 2.52 -8.59
C GLY A 258 -3.11 2.85 -9.66
N PRO A 259 -3.00 4.12 -10.04
CA PRO A 259 -2.01 4.60 -11.00
C PRO A 259 -0.57 4.37 -10.54
N LYS A 260 0.37 4.24 -11.51
CA LYS A 260 1.74 3.80 -11.23
C LYS A 260 2.57 4.81 -10.47
N GLU A 261 2.42 6.09 -10.74
CA GLU A 261 3.15 7.20 -10.10
C GLU A 261 2.26 8.03 -9.16
N VAL A 262 1.49 7.33 -8.33
CA VAL A 262 0.76 7.95 -7.21
C VAL A 262 1.10 7.23 -5.93
N GLY A 263 1.36 8.00 -4.89
CA GLY A 263 1.61 7.54 -3.53
C GLY A 263 0.89 8.41 -2.51
N LEU A 264 0.82 7.89 -1.31
CA LEU A 264 0.20 8.51 -0.15
C LEU A 264 1.28 8.86 0.88
N LEU A 265 1.27 10.10 1.34
CA LEU A 265 1.91 10.51 2.59
C LEU A 265 0.82 11.05 3.52
N TYR A 266 0.57 10.37 4.61
CA TYR A 266 -0.18 10.89 5.74
C TYR A 266 0.78 11.47 6.76
N VAL A 267 0.46 12.65 7.27
CA VAL A 267 1.14 13.26 8.41
C VAL A 267 0.08 13.77 9.36
N HIS A 268 0.08 13.28 10.60
CA HIS A 268 -0.84 13.77 11.63
C HIS A 268 -0.70 15.30 11.78
N GLU A 269 -1.80 16.03 11.88
CA GLU A 269 -1.85 17.51 11.87
C GLU A 269 -0.84 18.17 12.81
N ARG A 270 -0.67 17.63 14.03
CA ARG A 270 0.31 18.14 15.03
C ARG A 270 1.77 18.12 14.56
N ASN A 271 2.07 17.29 13.56
CA ASN A 271 3.44 17.05 13.07
C ASN A 271 3.73 17.70 11.71
N ILE A 272 2.73 18.22 11.00
CA ILE A 272 2.91 18.79 9.66
C ILE A 272 3.97 19.89 9.68
N ASN A 273 3.95 20.77 10.68
CA ASN A 273 4.91 21.88 10.79
C ASN A 273 6.29 21.48 11.30
N ARG A 274 6.47 20.23 11.76
CA ARG A 274 7.76 19.66 12.18
C ARG A 274 8.56 19.05 11.05
N ILE A 275 7.96 18.96 9.85
CA ILE A 275 8.57 18.31 8.68
C ILE A 275 8.84 19.39 7.62
N TRP A 276 10.10 19.52 7.25
CA TRP A 276 10.53 20.35 6.12
C TRP A 276 10.30 19.60 4.81
N PRO A 277 9.83 20.25 3.73
CA PRO A 277 9.69 19.61 2.43
C PRO A 277 11.06 19.34 1.81
N ASN A 278 11.18 18.24 1.07
CA ASN A 278 12.38 17.92 0.30
C ASN A 278 12.56 18.84 -0.93
N ILE A 279 11.44 19.26 -1.50
CA ILE A 279 11.38 20.14 -2.66
C ILE A 279 10.58 21.37 -2.23
N VAL A 280 11.17 22.53 -2.38
CA VAL A 280 10.54 23.81 -2.04
C VAL A 280 10.13 24.50 -3.35
N ALA A 281 8.85 24.86 -3.44
CA ALA A 281 8.25 25.54 -4.56
C ALA A 281 7.28 26.62 -4.02
N PRO A 282 6.70 27.49 -4.87
CA PRO A 282 5.65 28.42 -4.47
C PRO A 282 4.55 27.72 -3.66
N GLY A 283 4.05 28.40 -2.62
CA GLY A 283 3.07 27.82 -1.67
C GLY A 283 3.67 27.36 -0.34
N TRP A 284 4.99 27.45 -0.16
CA TRP A 284 5.65 27.13 1.12
C TRP A 284 5.42 28.17 2.22
N GLY A 285 5.03 29.39 1.88
CA GLY A 285 4.80 30.45 2.88
C GLY A 285 5.97 31.37 3.10
N ASN A 286 6.70 31.68 2.04
CA ASN A 286 7.81 32.65 2.04
C ASN A 286 7.37 34.13 2.10
N GLY A 287 6.09 34.40 2.33
CA GLY A 287 5.49 35.74 2.38
C GLY A 287 5.15 36.34 1.01
N VAL A 288 5.48 35.66 -0.10
CA VAL A 288 5.18 36.10 -1.47
C VAL A 288 4.00 35.34 -2.05
N ASP A 289 3.85 34.05 -1.67
CA ASP A 289 2.85 33.14 -2.21
C ASP A 289 1.83 32.72 -1.14
N THR A 290 0.67 32.27 -1.60
CA THR A 290 -0.32 31.63 -0.73
C THR A 290 0.26 30.37 -0.11
N VAL A 291 0.15 30.25 1.21
CA VAL A 291 0.55 29.03 1.93
C VAL A 291 -0.41 27.89 1.58
N LEU A 292 0.13 26.76 1.20
CA LEU A 292 -0.68 25.54 1.03
C LEU A 292 -1.05 24.97 2.41
N GLU A 293 -2.34 24.71 2.59
CA GLU A 293 -2.86 24.17 3.85
C GLU A 293 -2.49 22.70 4.06
N GLY A 294 -2.15 22.38 5.30
CA GLY A 294 -1.91 21.02 5.72
C GLY A 294 -0.74 20.36 5.01
N ALA A 295 -0.87 19.08 4.76
CA ALA A 295 0.15 18.25 4.10
C ALA A 295 0.33 18.57 2.60
N ARG A 296 -0.55 19.35 1.97
CA ARG A 296 -0.42 19.78 0.57
C ARG A 296 0.89 20.49 0.27
N LYS A 297 1.53 21.10 1.27
CA LYS A 297 2.85 21.71 1.12
C LYS A 297 3.94 20.72 0.64
N PHE A 298 3.75 19.42 0.88
CA PHE A 298 4.68 18.37 0.43
C PHE A 298 4.47 17.96 -1.03
N GLU A 299 3.44 18.50 -1.69
CA GLU A 299 3.12 18.25 -3.10
C GLU A 299 3.66 19.32 -4.05
N SER A 300 4.28 20.38 -3.53
CA SER A 300 4.79 21.48 -4.32
C SER A 300 5.99 21.02 -5.17
N LEU A 301 5.67 20.45 -6.31
CA LEU A 301 6.61 20.07 -7.38
C LEU A 301 6.35 20.94 -8.62
N GLY A 302 7.10 20.78 -9.67
CA GLY A 302 6.77 21.34 -10.97
C GLY A 302 5.53 20.65 -11.59
N GLN A 303 5.45 20.59 -12.91
CA GLN A 303 4.37 19.89 -13.59
C GLN A 303 4.33 18.40 -13.17
N ARG A 304 3.14 17.94 -12.78
CA ARG A 304 2.87 16.55 -12.40
C ARG A 304 1.95 15.88 -13.42
N ASP A 305 1.77 14.58 -13.31
CA ASP A 305 0.75 13.85 -14.06
C ASP A 305 -0.62 14.05 -13.38
N ASP A 306 -1.32 15.12 -13.78
CA ASP A 306 -2.64 15.47 -13.25
C ASP A 306 -3.65 14.34 -13.50
N SER A 307 -3.51 13.61 -14.62
CA SER A 307 -4.37 12.49 -14.98
C SER A 307 -4.21 11.30 -14.03
N ALA A 308 -2.98 10.97 -13.67
CA ALA A 308 -2.71 9.90 -12.71
C ALA A 308 -3.20 10.27 -11.31
N LEU A 309 -2.99 11.50 -10.87
CA LEU A 309 -3.46 11.98 -9.57
C LEU A 309 -5.00 11.93 -9.46
N ALA A 310 -5.71 12.37 -10.50
CA ALA A 310 -7.16 12.25 -10.59
C ALA A 310 -7.62 10.78 -10.66
N GLY A 311 -6.87 9.93 -11.38
CA GLY A 311 -7.13 8.49 -11.49
C GLY A 311 -7.03 7.72 -10.16
N ALA A 312 -6.33 8.26 -9.15
CA ALA A 312 -6.29 7.67 -7.81
C ALA A 312 -7.68 7.64 -7.15
N GLY A 313 -8.52 8.66 -7.40
CA GLY A 313 -9.90 8.68 -6.93
C GLY A 313 -10.75 7.54 -7.53
N SER A 314 -10.51 7.18 -8.79
CA SER A 314 -11.18 6.03 -9.42
C SER A 314 -10.79 4.71 -8.73
N ALA A 315 -9.52 4.53 -8.35
CA ALA A 315 -9.09 3.37 -7.57
C ALA A 315 -9.77 3.33 -6.19
N ALA A 316 -9.80 4.46 -5.48
CA ALA A 316 -10.47 4.58 -4.20
C ALA A 316 -11.95 4.17 -4.29
N GLN A 317 -12.67 4.64 -5.30
CA GLN A 317 -14.06 4.25 -5.55
C GLN A 317 -14.22 2.74 -5.77
N GLN A 318 -13.30 2.06 -6.47
CA GLN A 318 -13.34 0.61 -6.62
C GLN A 318 -13.18 -0.11 -5.28
N HIS A 319 -12.29 0.38 -4.41
CA HIS A 319 -12.14 -0.14 -3.06
C HIS A 319 -13.41 0.04 -2.22
N ASP A 320 -14.09 1.18 -2.32
CA ASP A 320 -15.37 1.41 -1.63
C ASP A 320 -16.47 0.48 -2.13
N LEU A 321 -16.54 0.26 -3.45
CA LEU A 321 -17.53 -0.64 -4.06
C LEU A 321 -17.34 -2.11 -3.63
N ILE A 322 -16.11 -2.55 -3.46
CA ILE A 322 -15.80 -3.92 -3.03
C ILE A 322 -15.93 -4.03 -1.50
N GLY A 323 -15.48 -3.01 -0.78
CA GLY A 323 -15.37 -2.96 0.67
C GLY A 323 -13.98 -3.40 1.16
N THR A 324 -13.32 -2.56 1.96
CA THR A 324 -11.95 -2.80 2.44
C THR A 324 -11.84 -4.05 3.31
N ASP A 325 -12.86 -4.34 4.14
CA ASP A 325 -12.92 -5.57 4.94
C ASP A 325 -12.95 -6.80 4.05
N ARG A 326 -13.82 -6.82 3.03
CA ARG A 326 -13.95 -7.92 2.09
C ARG A 326 -12.69 -8.15 1.26
N ILE A 327 -11.99 -7.07 0.89
CA ILE A 327 -10.66 -7.15 0.25
C ILE A 327 -9.67 -7.85 1.18
N GLY A 328 -9.59 -7.41 2.42
CA GLY A 328 -8.69 -7.98 3.42
C GLY A 328 -8.97 -9.46 3.69
N GLU A 329 -10.22 -9.84 3.88
CA GLU A 329 -10.66 -11.22 4.08
C GLU A 329 -10.28 -12.12 2.89
N ARG A 330 -10.51 -11.64 1.66
CA ARG A 330 -10.13 -12.37 0.46
C ARG A 330 -8.63 -12.58 0.36
N ILE A 331 -7.83 -11.56 0.63
CA ILE A 331 -6.36 -11.65 0.61
C ILE A 331 -5.87 -12.64 1.67
N VAL A 332 -6.41 -12.58 2.90
CA VAL A 332 -6.05 -13.51 3.97
C VAL A 332 -6.41 -14.95 3.57
N ALA A 333 -7.59 -15.20 3.03
CA ALA A 333 -8.02 -16.54 2.61
C ALA A 333 -7.10 -17.13 1.52
N LEU A 334 -6.76 -16.37 0.48
CA LEU A 334 -5.84 -16.81 -0.58
C LEU A 334 -4.40 -17.01 -0.06
N ALA A 335 -3.93 -16.12 0.80
CA ALA A 335 -2.61 -16.23 1.40
C ALA A 335 -2.52 -17.43 2.34
N GLN A 336 -3.56 -17.70 3.11
CA GLN A 336 -3.60 -18.86 4.01
C GLN A 336 -3.58 -20.17 3.21
N ARG A 337 -4.41 -20.30 2.15
CA ARG A 337 -4.38 -21.44 1.23
C ARG A 337 -3.00 -21.65 0.63
N LEU A 338 -2.34 -20.57 0.20
CA LEU A 338 -0.98 -20.64 -0.35
C LEU A 338 0.05 -21.15 0.69
N LYS A 339 0.00 -20.62 1.91
CA LYS A 339 0.90 -21.03 3.00
C LYS A 339 0.72 -22.50 3.39
N GLU A 340 -0.53 -22.93 3.52
CA GLU A 340 -0.90 -24.32 3.82
C GLU A 340 -0.39 -25.25 2.70
N GLY A 341 -0.70 -24.94 1.44
CA GLY A 341 -0.24 -25.75 0.30
C GLY A 341 1.27 -25.80 0.15
N ILE A 342 2.01 -24.72 0.43
CA ILE A 342 3.48 -24.72 0.48
C ILE A 342 3.98 -25.73 1.51
N THR A 343 3.38 -25.74 2.69
CA THR A 343 3.75 -26.66 3.80
C THR A 343 3.36 -28.10 3.49
N GLU A 344 2.17 -28.34 2.93
CA GLU A 344 1.68 -29.68 2.54
C GLU A 344 2.56 -30.35 1.48
N VAL A 345 3.15 -29.58 0.56
CA VAL A 345 4.09 -30.14 -0.43
C VAL A 345 5.51 -30.26 0.10
N GLY A 346 5.73 -30.05 1.40
CA GLY A 346 7.01 -30.28 2.09
C GLY A 346 8.03 -29.14 1.93
N LEU A 347 7.60 -27.94 1.50
CA LEU A 347 8.48 -26.80 1.38
C LEU A 347 8.50 -25.97 2.66
N GLU A 348 9.65 -25.37 2.97
CA GLU A 348 9.82 -24.51 4.15
C GLU A 348 9.19 -23.13 3.91
N LEU A 349 8.26 -22.76 4.79
CA LEU A 349 7.64 -21.44 4.80
C LEU A 349 8.49 -20.47 5.63
N VAL A 350 8.85 -19.32 5.05
CA VAL A 350 9.54 -18.22 5.76
C VAL A 350 8.54 -17.33 6.47
N THR A 351 7.40 -17.08 5.84
CA THR A 351 6.32 -16.24 6.41
C THR A 351 5.63 -16.96 7.56
N PRO A 352 5.33 -16.29 8.69
CA PRO A 352 4.55 -16.91 9.76
C PRO A 352 3.22 -17.47 9.26
N MET A 353 2.88 -18.69 9.69
CA MET A 353 1.60 -19.32 9.35
C MET A 353 0.43 -18.55 9.97
N ASP A 354 0.60 -18.05 11.20
CA ASP A 354 -0.42 -17.35 11.97
C ASP A 354 -0.85 -16.04 11.24
N PRO A 355 -2.14 -15.86 10.93
CA PRO A 355 -2.67 -14.65 10.30
C PRO A 355 -2.59 -13.42 11.21
N ASP A 356 -2.42 -13.59 12.51
CA ASP A 356 -2.15 -12.49 13.43
C ASP A 356 -0.74 -11.91 13.27
N LEU A 357 0.21 -12.72 12.81
CA LEU A 357 1.61 -12.37 12.62
C LEU A 357 2.02 -12.17 11.14
N SER A 358 1.10 -12.39 10.19
CA SER A 358 1.35 -12.27 8.76
C SER A 358 0.11 -11.75 8.02
N PHE A 359 0.30 -11.46 6.72
CA PHE A 359 -0.79 -11.01 5.86
C PHE A 359 -0.65 -11.58 4.44
N GLY A 360 -0.92 -10.80 3.39
CA GLY A 360 -0.92 -11.21 1.99
C GLY A 360 0.44 -11.52 1.36
N VAL A 361 1.56 -11.23 2.04
CA VAL A 361 2.93 -11.54 1.56
C VAL A 361 3.29 -12.95 2.01
N CYS A 362 3.50 -13.88 1.07
CA CYS A 362 3.87 -15.26 1.35
C CYS A 362 5.23 -15.57 0.72
N ILE A 363 6.15 -16.14 1.51
CA ILE A 363 7.51 -16.43 1.07
C ILE A 363 7.86 -17.87 1.48
N THR A 364 8.30 -18.66 0.50
CA THR A 364 8.89 -19.97 0.74
C THR A 364 10.42 -19.89 0.59
N ARG A 365 11.15 -20.62 1.41
CA ARG A 365 12.61 -20.69 1.32
C ARG A 365 13.03 -21.33 0.02
N ALA A 366 13.85 -20.65 -0.75
CA ALA A 366 14.49 -21.22 -1.94
C ALA A 366 15.87 -21.80 -1.58
N PRO A 367 16.34 -22.85 -2.26
CA PRO A 367 17.74 -23.25 -2.19
C PRO A 367 18.67 -22.07 -2.51
N ALA A 368 19.84 -22.04 -1.88
CA ALA A 368 20.78 -20.92 -2.00
C ALA A 368 21.08 -20.57 -3.47
N GLY A 369 20.88 -19.30 -3.83
CA GLY A 369 21.13 -18.78 -5.17
C GLY A 369 20.06 -19.14 -6.23
N ARG A 370 19.06 -19.99 -5.92
CA ARG A 370 18.09 -20.47 -6.90
C ARG A 370 16.76 -19.68 -6.93
N GLY A 371 16.54 -18.75 -6.01
CA GLY A 371 15.26 -18.03 -5.94
C GLY A 371 14.87 -17.34 -7.25
N GLY A 372 15.83 -16.71 -7.94
CA GLY A 372 15.63 -16.07 -9.24
C GLY A 372 15.25 -17.06 -10.35
N ASP A 373 15.99 -18.16 -10.46
CA ASP A 373 15.72 -19.23 -11.42
C ASP A 373 14.31 -19.82 -11.21
N ILE A 374 13.98 -20.18 -9.96
CA ILE A 374 12.66 -20.73 -9.63
C ILE A 374 11.54 -19.74 -9.94
N SER A 375 11.72 -18.47 -9.60
CA SER A 375 10.72 -17.44 -9.88
C SER A 375 10.49 -17.25 -11.39
N ASN A 376 11.56 -17.27 -12.19
CA ASN A 376 11.47 -17.15 -13.65
C ASN A 376 10.79 -18.38 -14.27
N ARG A 377 11.18 -19.58 -13.86
CA ARG A 377 10.58 -20.83 -14.34
C ARG A 377 9.11 -20.97 -13.91
N LEU A 378 8.77 -20.51 -12.70
CA LEU A 378 7.37 -20.47 -12.24
C LEU A 378 6.50 -19.61 -13.19
N TYR A 379 7.07 -18.52 -13.70
CA TYR A 379 6.40 -17.70 -14.72
C TYR A 379 6.37 -18.42 -16.09
N GLU A 380 7.49 -18.91 -16.59
CA GLU A 380 7.63 -19.49 -17.92
C GLU A 380 6.84 -20.80 -18.07
N GLU A 381 6.88 -21.68 -17.06
CA GLU A 381 6.28 -23.02 -17.13
C GLU A 381 4.86 -23.08 -16.56
N HIS A 382 4.52 -22.18 -15.62
CA HIS A 382 3.25 -22.19 -14.90
C HIS A 382 2.44 -20.90 -15.05
N GLY A 383 2.96 -19.86 -15.72
CA GLY A 383 2.28 -18.59 -15.93
C GLY A 383 2.03 -17.78 -14.66
N ILE A 384 2.80 -17.99 -13.58
CA ILE A 384 2.65 -17.31 -12.29
C ILE A 384 3.81 -16.35 -12.06
N ALA A 385 3.52 -15.04 -12.05
CA ALA A 385 4.52 -13.99 -11.86
C ALA A 385 4.74 -13.69 -10.36
N GLY A 386 5.77 -14.29 -9.78
CA GLY A 386 6.26 -14.05 -8.42
C GLY A 386 7.50 -13.16 -8.37
N ALA A 387 8.30 -13.27 -7.30
CA ALA A 387 9.61 -12.61 -7.15
C ALA A 387 10.57 -13.40 -6.27
N ALA A 388 11.87 -13.22 -6.52
CA ALA A 388 12.95 -13.77 -5.70
C ALA A 388 13.34 -12.79 -4.55
N THR A 389 12.45 -12.60 -3.59
CA THR A 389 12.66 -11.67 -2.46
C THR A 389 12.48 -12.43 -1.15
N GLY A 390 13.52 -12.57 -0.35
CA GLY A 390 13.50 -13.36 0.90
C GLY A 390 13.42 -14.88 0.69
N GLY A 391 13.36 -15.32 -0.56
CA GLY A 391 13.08 -16.67 -1.05
C GLY A 391 12.32 -16.58 -2.35
N VAL A 392 11.33 -17.45 -2.60
CA VAL A 392 10.32 -17.24 -3.64
C VAL A 392 9.10 -16.60 -2.98
N ARG A 393 8.81 -15.36 -3.37
CA ARG A 393 7.70 -14.56 -2.83
C ARG A 393 6.52 -14.58 -3.78
N LEU A 394 5.37 -14.93 -3.23
CA LEU A 394 4.08 -14.87 -3.89
C LEU A 394 3.11 -14.05 -3.03
N CYS A 395 2.36 -13.18 -3.66
CA CYS A 395 1.47 -12.24 -2.97
C CYS A 395 0.13 -12.21 -3.71
N PRO A 396 -0.75 -13.19 -3.47
CA PRO A 396 -2.07 -13.22 -4.07
C PRO A 396 -2.94 -12.07 -3.54
N THR A 397 -3.84 -11.58 -4.40
CA THR A 397 -4.79 -10.53 -4.06
C THR A 397 -6.14 -10.77 -4.75
N ILE A 398 -7.05 -9.80 -4.69
CA ILE A 398 -8.46 -9.95 -5.09
C ILE A 398 -8.68 -10.38 -6.54
N TYR A 399 -7.73 -10.18 -7.44
CA TYR A 399 -7.82 -10.64 -8.82
C TYR A 399 -7.31 -12.08 -9.01
N ASN A 400 -6.74 -12.71 -7.98
CA ASN A 400 -6.34 -14.11 -8.04
C ASN A 400 -7.51 -15.03 -7.65
N THR A 401 -7.58 -16.20 -8.29
CA THR A 401 -8.52 -17.26 -7.94
C THR A 401 -7.83 -18.33 -7.09
N THR A 402 -8.62 -19.25 -6.54
CA THR A 402 -8.11 -20.44 -5.85
C THR A 402 -7.28 -21.31 -6.80
N GLU A 403 -7.70 -21.44 -8.08
CA GLU A 403 -6.99 -22.19 -9.12
C GLU A 403 -5.62 -21.57 -9.43
N HIS A 404 -5.49 -20.23 -9.39
CA HIS A 404 -4.19 -19.55 -9.51
C HIS A 404 -3.25 -19.91 -8.36
N VAL A 405 -3.78 -19.98 -7.13
CA VAL A 405 -3.01 -20.38 -5.96
C VAL A 405 -2.58 -21.85 -6.06
N ASP A 406 -3.49 -22.74 -6.43
CA ASP A 406 -3.20 -24.17 -6.60
C ASP A 406 -2.16 -24.42 -7.69
N ARG A 407 -2.24 -23.69 -8.80
CA ARG A 407 -1.26 -23.72 -9.88
C ARG A 407 0.13 -23.24 -9.40
N ALA A 408 0.16 -22.21 -8.55
CA ALA A 408 1.40 -21.72 -7.94
C ALA A 408 2.03 -22.77 -7.02
N ILE A 409 1.23 -23.45 -6.19
CA ILE A 409 1.69 -24.53 -5.29
C ILE A 409 2.24 -25.71 -6.11
N ALA A 410 1.51 -26.14 -7.16
CA ALA A 410 1.95 -27.21 -8.04
C ALA A 410 3.28 -26.87 -8.75
N GLY A 411 3.42 -25.62 -9.22
CA GLY A 411 4.66 -25.12 -9.82
C GLY A 411 5.83 -25.10 -8.84
N LEU A 412 5.62 -24.58 -7.63
CA LEU A 412 6.65 -24.59 -6.58
C LEU A 412 7.09 -26.02 -6.26
N ARG A 413 6.15 -26.96 -6.11
CA ARG A 413 6.47 -28.38 -5.90
C ARG A 413 7.33 -28.92 -7.04
N ALA A 414 6.94 -28.72 -8.30
CA ALA A 414 7.67 -29.25 -9.44
C ALA A 414 9.08 -28.67 -9.60
N LEU A 415 9.32 -27.43 -9.15
CA LEU A 415 10.58 -26.72 -9.32
C LEU A 415 11.53 -26.85 -8.12
N MET A 416 11.03 -27.26 -6.95
CA MET A 416 11.78 -27.22 -5.69
C MET A 416 11.93 -28.60 -5.03
N THR A 417 11.14 -29.59 -5.42
CA THR A 417 11.28 -31.00 -5.00
C THR A 417 11.86 -31.85 -6.12
#